data_e05d787101a2552d4c067fe1cc84761f
#
_entry.id   e05d787101a2552d4c067fe1cc84761f
#
_cell.length_a   1.000
_cell.length_b   1.000
_cell.length_c   1.000
_cell.angle_alpha   90.00
_cell.angle_beta   90.00
_cell.angle_gamma   90.00
#
_symmetry.space_group_name_H-M   'P 1'
#
loop_
_entity.id
_entity.type
_entity.pdbx_description
1 polymer ?
#
loop_
_entity_poly.entity_id
_entity_poly.type
_entity_poly.pdbx_seq_one_letter_code
_entity_poly.pdbx_strand_id
1 'polypeptide(L)'
;MDLNIITIYETDDPRLKDYHNICEKDLVGRRHQFIAKGKVILSVLLNSKEFSALSLLIAAERLANLMPLLEKTQPTCPIYRVSQNIIDNIASFHVHRGVLGIGKRNKLPPLRNFLQDFPTKALILILCGISNHDNIWSIFRNAAAFASNGIIVDKTSCDPLYRKSIRVSTGATLKVPYTQGADIGDIIATLNDANFHLYALSPSAPYT
;
A
#
# COMPACT_ATOMS: atom_id res chain seq x y z
N MET A 1 -19.77 -11.41 14.42
CA MET A 1 -19.94 -11.87 13.01
C MET A 1 -18.96 -13.00 12.78
N ASP A 2 -19.38 -14.07 12.11
CA ASP A 2 -18.49 -15.17 11.80
C ASP A 2 -17.57 -14.78 10.64
N LEU A 3 -16.28 -15.11 10.77
CA LEU A 3 -15.30 -14.88 9.72
C LEU A 3 -15.61 -15.79 8.52
N ASN A 4 -15.60 -15.24 7.31
CA ASN A 4 -15.84 -16.00 6.07
C ASN A 4 -14.58 -16.80 5.67
N ILE A 5 -14.31 -17.92 6.35
CA ILE A 5 -13.16 -18.78 6.11
C ILE A 5 -13.56 -19.93 5.19
N ILE A 6 -12.91 -20.01 4.04
CA ILE A 6 -13.17 -21.00 2.99
C ILE A 6 -11.91 -21.84 2.79
N THR A 7 -11.99 -23.15 3.02
CA THR A 7 -10.86 -24.06 2.74
C THR A 7 -10.84 -24.44 1.25
N ILE A 8 -9.69 -24.32 0.62
CA ILE A 8 -9.45 -24.66 -0.79
C ILE A 8 -8.33 -25.71 -0.85
N TYR A 9 -8.54 -26.75 -1.65
CA TYR A 9 -7.64 -27.91 -1.76
C TYR A 9 -6.93 -27.97 -3.11
N GLU A 10 -7.46 -27.27 -4.14
CA GLU A 10 -6.96 -27.34 -5.51
C GLU A 10 -6.26 -26.02 -5.90
N THR A 11 -5.18 -26.13 -6.67
CA THR A 11 -4.41 -24.95 -7.13
C THR A 11 -5.11 -24.17 -8.22
N ASP A 12 -5.97 -24.83 -9.00
CA ASP A 12 -6.71 -24.25 -10.13
C ASP A 12 -8.09 -23.71 -9.75
N ASP A 13 -8.41 -23.67 -8.45
CA ASP A 13 -9.68 -23.11 -7.97
C ASP A 13 -9.86 -21.68 -8.48
N PRO A 14 -10.99 -21.35 -9.16
CA PRO A 14 -11.22 -20.03 -9.76
C PRO A 14 -11.11 -18.86 -8.78
N ARG A 15 -11.33 -19.09 -7.50
CA ARG A 15 -11.21 -18.06 -6.44
C ARG A 15 -9.78 -17.63 -6.19
N LEU A 16 -8.79 -18.46 -6.59
CA LEU A 16 -7.36 -18.18 -6.45
C LEU A 16 -6.76 -17.47 -7.68
N LYS A 17 -7.55 -17.22 -8.74
CA LYS A 17 -7.05 -16.65 -10.01
C LYS A 17 -6.21 -15.38 -9.85
N ASP A 18 -6.58 -14.51 -8.93
CA ASP A 18 -5.89 -13.24 -8.71
C ASP A 18 -4.58 -13.39 -7.90
N TYR A 19 -4.30 -14.60 -7.39
CA TYR A 19 -3.04 -14.97 -6.75
C TYR A 19 -2.08 -15.72 -7.68
N HIS A 20 -2.55 -16.15 -8.86
CA HIS A 20 -1.71 -16.80 -9.87
C HIS A 20 -0.88 -15.78 -10.62
N ASN A 21 0.41 -16.12 -10.86
CA ASN A 21 1.32 -15.34 -11.71
C ASN A 21 1.17 -13.84 -11.46
N ILE A 22 1.27 -13.43 -10.20
CA ILE A 22 1.00 -12.07 -9.79
C ILE A 22 1.90 -11.11 -10.55
N CYS A 23 1.39 -10.52 -11.62
CA CYS A 23 1.99 -9.41 -12.33
C CYS A 23 1.53 -8.11 -11.66
N GLU A 24 2.39 -7.54 -10.85
CA GLU A 24 2.09 -6.38 -10.03
C GLU A 24 1.72 -5.15 -10.85
N LYS A 25 2.36 -5.00 -12.00
CA LYS A 25 2.04 -3.91 -12.92
C LYS A 25 0.58 -3.98 -13.39
N ASP A 26 0.06 -5.19 -13.65
CA ASP A 26 -1.33 -5.35 -14.06
C ASP A 26 -2.31 -5.11 -12.91
N LEU A 27 -1.96 -5.52 -11.68
CA LEU A 27 -2.80 -5.32 -10.52
C LEU A 27 -2.86 -3.83 -10.13
N VAL A 28 -1.72 -3.16 -10.03
CA VAL A 28 -1.65 -1.76 -9.60
C VAL A 28 -2.17 -0.83 -10.70
N GLY A 29 -1.68 -0.97 -11.94
CA GLY A 29 -1.99 -0.05 -13.03
C GLY A 29 -3.44 -0.15 -13.52
N ARG A 30 -3.96 -1.36 -13.73
CA ARG A 30 -5.27 -1.58 -14.34
C ARG A 30 -6.42 -1.74 -13.35
N ARG A 31 -6.15 -2.33 -12.17
CA ARG A 31 -7.20 -2.73 -11.22
C ARG A 31 -7.16 -1.93 -9.92
N HIS A 32 -6.18 -1.06 -9.73
CA HIS A 32 -5.91 -0.37 -8.45
C HIS A 32 -5.77 -1.34 -7.26
N GLN A 33 -5.30 -2.55 -7.54
CA GLN A 33 -5.10 -3.62 -6.56
C GLN A 33 -3.61 -3.78 -6.26
N PHE A 34 -3.30 -4.32 -5.10
CA PHE A 34 -1.93 -4.61 -4.70
C PHE A 34 -1.86 -5.83 -3.80
N ILE A 35 -0.67 -6.39 -3.66
CA ILE A 35 -0.42 -7.55 -2.81
C ILE A 35 0.18 -7.12 -1.47
N ALA A 36 -0.52 -7.43 -0.40
CA ALA A 36 -0.02 -7.34 0.97
C ALA A 36 0.60 -8.69 1.36
N LYS A 37 1.92 -8.72 1.63
CA LYS A 37 2.64 -9.94 1.97
C LYS A 37 3.09 -9.96 3.43
N GLY A 38 2.60 -10.95 4.18
CA GLY A 38 2.98 -11.21 5.57
C GLY A 38 2.10 -10.49 6.59
N LYS A 39 2.16 -10.98 7.84
CA LYS A 39 1.27 -10.57 8.94
C LYS A 39 1.29 -9.05 9.22
N VAL A 40 2.46 -8.43 9.16
CA VAL A 40 2.61 -7.00 9.49
C VAL A 40 1.87 -6.13 8.46
N ILE A 41 2.10 -6.38 7.16
CA ILE A 41 1.45 -5.63 6.09
C ILE A 41 -0.05 -5.90 6.08
N LEU A 42 -0.45 -7.16 6.29
CA LEU A 42 -1.85 -7.54 6.42
C LEU A 42 -2.54 -6.78 7.57
N SER A 43 -1.89 -6.69 8.73
CA SER A 43 -2.42 -5.93 9.87
C SER A 43 -2.62 -4.45 9.53
N VAL A 44 -1.68 -3.84 8.79
CA VAL A 44 -1.82 -2.45 8.34
C VAL A 44 -2.99 -2.31 7.37
N LEU A 45 -3.11 -3.21 6.39
CA LEU A 45 -4.21 -3.21 5.42
C LEU A 45 -5.57 -3.32 6.11
N LEU A 46 -5.73 -4.28 7.04
CA LEU A 46 -7.00 -4.55 7.71
C LEU A 46 -7.43 -3.44 8.69
N ASN A 47 -6.50 -2.61 9.15
CA ASN A 47 -6.80 -1.44 9.99
C ASN A 47 -6.86 -0.13 9.20
N SER A 48 -6.65 -0.16 7.87
CA SER A 48 -6.69 1.04 7.04
C SER A 48 -8.12 1.49 6.73
N LYS A 49 -8.32 2.80 6.65
CA LYS A 49 -9.56 3.40 6.13
C LYS A 49 -9.47 3.73 4.63
N GLU A 50 -8.26 3.87 4.11
CA GLU A 50 -7.98 4.28 2.72
C GLU A 50 -7.93 3.10 1.75
N PHE A 51 -7.78 1.88 2.30
CA PHE A 51 -7.64 0.65 1.52
C PHE A 51 -8.62 -0.40 2.01
N SER A 52 -9.10 -1.23 1.09
CA SER A 52 -10.00 -2.34 1.40
C SER A 52 -9.32 -3.67 1.07
N ALA A 53 -9.41 -4.66 1.95
CA ALA A 53 -9.03 -6.02 1.63
C ALA A 53 -10.11 -6.67 0.75
N LEU A 54 -9.72 -7.21 -0.40
CA LEU A 54 -10.62 -7.93 -1.31
C LEU A 54 -10.67 -9.42 -1.00
N SER A 55 -9.55 -10.00 -0.60
CA SER A 55 -9.44 -11.39 -0.15
C SER A 55 -8.15 -11.61 0.62
N LEU A 56 -8.13 -12.63 1.46
CA LEU A 56 -6.94 -13.10 2.16
C LEU A 56 -6.63 -14.53 1.74
N LEU A 57 -5.35 -14.87 1.58
CA LEU A 57 -4.86 -16.20 1.31
C LEU A 57 -3.89 -16.59 2.42
N ILE A 58 -4.24 -17.60 3.21
CA ILE A 58 -3.54 -17.94 4.44
C ILE A 58 -3.25 -19.44 4.47
N ALA A 59 -1.99 -19.79 4.70
CA ALA A 59 -1.60 -21.17 4.94
C ALA A 59 -2.27 -21.72 6.20
N ALA A 60 -2.75 -22.96 6.15
CA ALA A 60 -3.53 -23.58 7.22
C ALA A 60 -2.81 -23.52 8.58
N GLU A 61 -1.50 -23.78 8.59
CA GLU A 61 -0.65 -23.73 9.76
C GLU A 61 -0.40 -22.31 10.32
N ARG A 62 -0.74 -21.27 9.55
CA ARG A 62 -0.61 -19.86 9.96
C ARG A 62 -1.91 -19.26 10.48
N LEU A 63 -3.04 -19.89 10.17
CA LEU A 63 -4.36 -19.33 10.48
C LEU A 63 -4.54 -19.09 11.98
N ALA A 64 -4.18 -20.05 12.82
CA ALA A 64 -4.29 -19.90 14.28
C ALA A 64 -3.53 -18.67 14.82
N ASN A 65 -2.34 -18.39 14.29
CA ASN A 65 -1.54 -17.24 14.67
C ASN A 65 -2.11 -15.89 14.20
N LEU A 66 -3.05 -15.92 13.27
CA LEU A 66 -3.72 -14.73 12.71
C LEU A 66 -5.11 -14.51 13.30
N MET A 67 -5.71 -15.51 13.93
CA MET A 67 -7.05 -15.41 14.52
C MET A 67 -7.25 -14.17 15.38
N PRO A 68 -6.34 -13.80 16.33
CA PRO A 68 -6.52 -12.61 17.14
C PRO A 68 -6.60 -11.31 16.32
N LEU A 69 -5.88 -11.23 15.19
CA LEU A 69 -5.95 -10.09 14.30
C LEU A 69 -7.28 -10.09 13.52
N LEU A 70 -7.69 -11.24 12.99
CA LEU A 70 -8.92 -11.39 12.20
C LEU A 70 -10.16 -11.13 13.05
N GLU A 71 -10.20 -11.64 14.27
CA GLU A 71 -11.28 -11.40 15.23
C GLU A 71 -11.38 -9.93 15.65
N LYS A 72 -10.24 -9.26 15.80
CA LYS A 72 -10.20 -7.83 16.11
C LYS A 72 -10.68 -6.97 14.95
N THR A 73 -10.26 -7.28 13.72
CA THR A 73 -10.51 -6.43 12.55
C THR A 73 -11.79 -6.80 11.79
N GLN A 74 -12.34 -8.00 12.03
CA GLN A 74 -13.59 -8.49 11.42
C GLN A 74 -13.67 -8.22 9.90
N PRO A 75 -12.67 -8.69 9.09
CA PRO A 75 -12.68 -8.42 7.66
C PRO A 75 -13.92 -9.03 7.00
N THR A 76 -14.60 -8.25 6.16
CA THR A 76 -15.78 -8.69 5.40
C THR A 76 -15.43 -9.49 4.15
N CYS A 77 -14.16 -9.48 3.75
CA CYS A 77 -13.69 -10.21 2.57
C CYS A 77 -13.50 -11.71 2.86
N PRO A 78 -13.51 -12.58 1.83
CA PRO A 78 -13.25 -14.01 2.00
C PRO A 78 -11.80 -14.26 2.46
N ILE A 79 -11.65 -15.26 3.34
CA ILE A 79 -10.37 -15.76 3.84
C ILE A 79 -10.19 -17.17 3.29
N TYR A 80 -9.29 -17.32 2.32
CA TYR A 80 -8.97 -18.61 1.72
C TYR A 80 -7.90 -19.31 2.56
N ARG A 81 -8.28 -20.43 3.18
CA ARG A 81 -7.37 -21.32 3.88
C ARG A 81 -6.87 -22.39 2.93
N VAL A 82 -5.56 -22.50 2.75
CA VAL A 82 -4.93 -23.44 1.80
C VAL A 82 -3.72 -24.12 2.44
N SER A 83 -3.18 -25.17 1.82
CA SER A 83 -1.87 -25.71 2.19
C SER A 83 -0.73 -24.77 1.75
N GLN A 84 0.43 -24.83 2.41
CA GLN A 84 1.62 -24.05 1.99
C GLN A 84 2.02 -24.37 0.55
N ASN A 85 1.90 -25.63 0.12
CA ASN A 85 2.20 -26.05 -1.25
C ASN A 85 1.36 -25.31 -2.29
N ILE A 86 0.08 -25.10 -2.03
CA ILE A 86 -0.79 -24.32 -2.92
C ILE A 86 -0.27 -22.88 -3.04
N ILE A 87 0.07 -22.24 -1.93
CA ILE A 87 0.61 -20.87 -1.97
C ILE A 87 1.90 -20.79 -2.79
N ASP A 88 2.84 -21.72 -2.58
CA ASP A 88 4.12 -21.72 -3.27
C ASP A 88 3.97 -21.96 -4.77
N ASN A 89 3.01 -22.81 -5.17
CA ASN A 89 2.73 -23.10 -6.58
C ASN A 89 2.09 -21.92 -7.31
N ILE A 90 1.13 -21.22 -6.69
CA ILE A 90 0.37 -20.16 -7.37
C ILE A 90 1.08 -18.80 -7.37
N ALA A 91 1.87 -18.51 -6.35
CA ALA A 91 2.47 -17.19 -6.18
C ALA A 91 3.68 -16.92 -7.10
N SER A 92 4.19 -17.93 -7.83
CA SER A 92 5.40 -17.87 -8.67
C SER A 92 6.67 -17.41 -7.93
N PHE A 93 6.63 -17.40 -6.59
CA PHE A 93 7.77 -17.11 -5.72
C PHE A 93 7.54 -17.69 -4.33
N HIS A 94 8.60 -18.02 -3.63
CA HIS A 94 8.49 -18.62 -2.30
C HIS A 94 7.90 -17.64 -1.27
N VAL A 95 6.73 -18.01 -0.73
CA VAL A 95 6.02 -17.19 0.27
C VAL A 95 6.37 -17.69 1.67
N HIS A 96 7.58 -17.39 2.15
CA HIS A 96 8.13 -17.87 3.43
C HIS A 96 7.21 -17.76 4.64
N ARG A 97 6.18 -16.92 4.61
CA ARG A 97 5.30 -16.69 5.75
C ARG A 97 3.86 -17.15 5.53
N GLY A 98 3.56 -17.75 4.36
CA GLY A 98 2.25 -18.33 4.08
C GLY A 98 1.06 -17.37 4.24
N VAL A 99 1.26 -16.07 4.04
CA VAL A 99 0.21 -15.06 4.23
C VAL A 99 0.28 -14.01 3.11
N LEU A 100 -0.80 -13.93 2.35
CA LEU A 100 -1.02 -12.92 1.31
C LEU A 100 -2.40 -12.29 1.48
N GLY A 101 -2.55 -11.05 1.04
CA GLY A 101 -3.83 -10.38 0.90
C GLY A 101 -3.86 -9.59 -0.40
N ILE A 102 -5.01 -9.56 -1.07
CA ILE A 102 -5.26 -8.61 -2.15
C ILE A 102 -5.95 -7.40 -1.55
N GLY A 103 -5.30 -6.26 -1.64
CA GLY A 103 -5.84 -4.96 -1.27
C GLY A 103 -6.28 -4.17 -2.49
N LYS A 104 -7.23 -3.27 -2.31
CA LYS A 104 -7.68 -2.30 -3.31
C LYS A 104 -7.49 -0.90 -2.77
N ARG A 105 -6.89 -0.03 -3.59
CA ARG A 105 -6.79 1.40 -3.34
C ARG A 105 -8.13 2.06 -3.68
N ASN A 106 -8.64 2.87 -2.77
CA ASN A 106 -9.73 3.78 -3.07
C ASN A 106 -9.24 4.87 -4.04
N LYS A 107 -10.18 5.60 -4.66
CA LYS A 107 -9.81 6.71 -5.55
C LYS A 107 -9.04 7.75 -4.73
N LEU A 108 -7.83 8.09 -5.18
CA LEU A 108 -7.06 9.15 -4.56
C LEU A 108 -7.78 10.50 -4.71
N PRO A 109 -7.76 11.34 -3.68
CA PRO A 109 -8.34 12.67 -3.77
C PRO A 109 -7.55 13.54 -4.77
N PRO A 110 -8.20 14.43 -5.53
CA PRO A 110 -7.51 15.46 -6.28
C PRO A 110 -6.64 16.30 -5.35
N LEU A 111 -5.55 16.88 -5.86
CA LEU A 111 -4.56 17.63 -5.08
C LEU A 111 -5.18 18.70 -4.17
N ARG A 112 -6.10 19.53 -4.70
CA ARG A 112 -6.75 20.59 -3.93
C ARG A 112 -7.57 20.02 -2.75
N ASN A 113 -8.30 18.92 -2.96
CA ASN A 113 -9.07 18.27 -1.90
C ASN A 113 -8.16 17.62 -0.86
N PHE A 114 -7.04 17.04 -1.29
CA PHE A 114 -6.05 16.45 -0.40
C PHE A 114 -5.47 17.43 0.61
N LEU A 115 -5.31 18.70 0.21
CA LEU A 115 -4.77 19.75 1.07
C LEU A 115 -5.80 20.30 2.08
N GLN A 116 -7.10 20.18 1.81
CA GLN A 116 -8.16 20.74 2.67
C GLN A 116 -8.24 20.09 4.05
N ASP A 117 -7.83 18.83 4.17
CA ASP A 117 -7.94 18.04 5.41
C ASP A 117 -6.75 18.26 6.35
N PHE A 118 -5.76 19.08 5.97
CA PHE A 118 -4.56 19.27 6.78
C PHE A 118 -4.69 20.45 7.77
N PRO A 119 -4.04 20.33 8.95
CA PRO A 119 -3.99 21.44 9.90
C PRO A 119 -3.18 22.61 9.34
N THR A 120 -3.38 23.79 9.91
CA THR A 120 -2.66 25.03 9.54
C THR A 120 -1.13 24.86 9.55
N LYS A 121 -0.61 24.02 10.45
CA LYS A 121 0.81 23.62 10.46
C LYS A 121 0.91 22.20 9.98
N ALA A 122 1.22 21.99 8.71
CA ALA A 122 1.36 20.68 8.11
C ALA A 122 2.74 20.52 7.46
N LEU A 123 3.34 19.35 7.65
CA LEU A 123 4.54 18.92 6.94
C LEU A 123 4.12 17.98 5.81
N ILE A 124 4.37 18.37 4.57
CA ILE A 124 4.05 17.60 3.36
C ILE A 124 5.33 17.37 2.58
N LEU A 125 5.56 16.12 2.16
CA LEU A 125 6.66 15.80 1.27
C LEU A 125 6.17 15.77 -0.18
N ILE A 126 6.97 16.31 -1.09
CA ILE A 126 6.73 16.28 -2.53
C ILE A 126 7.77 15.37 -3.16
N LEU A 127 7.33 14.33 -3.86
CA LEU A 127 8.16 13.41 -4.60
C LEU A 127 8.09 13.75 -6.08
N CYS A 128 9.21 14.15 -6.64
CA CYS A 128 9.32 14.57 -8.04
C CYS A 128 10.33 13.67 -8.76
N GLY A 129 9.87 12.93 -9.79
CA GLY A 129 10.72 12.10 -10.63
C GLY A 129 11.33 10.89 -9.92
N ILE A 130 10.75 10.40 -8.84
CA ILE A 130 11.28 9.25 -8.10
C ILE A 130 10.94 7.96 -8.85
N SER A 131 11.86 7.47 -9.66
CA SER A 131 11.70 6.24 -10.45
C SER A 131 12.08 4.96 -9.69
N ASN A 132 12.91 5.05 -8.65
CA ASN A 132 13.36 3.91 -7.87
C ASN A 132 12.38 3.58 -6.73
N HIS A 133 11.83 2.36 -6.75
CA HIS A 133 10.90 1.88 -5.73
C HIS A 133 11.52 1.80 -4.32
N ASP A 134 12.83 1.55 -4.20
CA ASP A 134 13.52 1.54 -2.90
C ASP A 134 13.57 2.94 -2.28
N ASN A 135 13.67 3.98 -3.11
CA ASN A 135 13.61 5.37 -2.65
C ASN A 135 12.18 5.72 -2.19
N ILE A 136 11.15 5.34 -2.96
CA ILE A 136 9.75 5.54 -2.56
C ILE A 136 9.51 4.97 -1.16
N TRP A 137 9.87 3.70 -0.91
CA TRP A 137 9.62 3.10 0.40
C TRP A 137 10.40 3.77 1.53
N SER A 138 11.65 4.19 1.24
CA SER A 138 12.48 4.90 2.22
C SER A 138 11.85 6.22 2.61
N ILE A 139 11.37 6.99 1.63
CA ILE A 139 10.71 8.25 1.85
C ILE A 139 9.40 8.06 2.65
N PHE A 140 8.54 7.11 2.28
CA PHE A 140 7.31 6.84 3.02
C PHE A 140 7.57 6.40 4.47
N ARG A 141 8.61 5.58 4.69
CA ARG A 141 9.03 5.19 6.04
C ARG A 141 9.51 6.38 6.87
N ASN A 142 10.31 7.25 6.28
CA ASN A 142 10.80 8.45 6.96
C ASN A 142 9.66 9.44 7.21
N ALA A 143 8.75 9.64 6.24
CA ALA A 143 7.55 10.44 6.41
C ALA A 143 6.69 9.96 7.60
N ALA A 144 6.50 8.65 7.73
CA ALA A 144 5.79 8.07 8.87
C ALA A 144 6.54 8.29 10.20
N ALA A 145 7.88 8.18 10.20
CA ALA A 145 8.70 8.37 11.40
C ALA A 145 8.72 9.82 11.88
N PHE A 146 8.70 10.78 10.95
CA PHE A 146 8.66 12.22 11.23
C PHE A 146 7.23 12.77 11.35
N ALA A 147 6.22 11.89 11.40
CA ALA A 147 4.81 12.28 11.49
C ALA A 147 4.38 13.29 10.41
N SER A 148 4.89 13.12 9.18
CA SER A 148 4.46 13.92 8.04
C SER A 148 2.95 13.79 7.84
N ASN A 149 2.27 14.88 7.58
CA ASN A 149 0.83 14.92 7.38
C ASN A 149 0.43 14.27 6.05
N GLY A 150 1.28 14.32 5.03
CA GLY A 150 0.99 13.69 3.75
C GLY A 150 2.15 13.72 2.77
N ILE A 151 1.93 13.02 1.65
CA ILE A 151 2.89 12.94 0.55
C ILE A 151 2.17 13.27 -0.75
N ILE A 152 2.76 14.12 -1.58
CA ILE A 152 2.32 14.37 -2.95
C ILE A 152 3.32 13.70 -3.88
N VAL A 153 2.85 12.78 -4.72
CA VAL A 153 3.67 12.05 -5.71
C VAL A 153 3.35 12.60 -7.09
N ASP A 154 4.33 13.12 -7.80
CA ASP A 154 4.11 13.64 -9.13
C ASP A 154 3.77 12.52 -10.15
N LYS A 155 3.34 12.90 -11.35
CA LYS A 155 2.94 11.94 -12.40
C LYS A 155 4.10 11.10 -12.94
N THR A 156 5.36 11.53 -12.74
CA THR A 156 6.55 10.86 -13.28
C THR A 156 7.18 9.88 -12.30
N SER A 157 6.81 9.95 -11.03
CA SER A 157 7.26 9.03 -9.99
C SER A 157 6.56 7.67 -10.08
N CYS A 158 7.25 6.63 -9.63
CA CYS A 158 6.69 5.27 -9.59
C CYS A 158 5.55 5.14 -8.56
N ASP A 159 4.67 4.14 -8.75
CA ASP A 159 3.53 3.93 -7.85
C ASP A 159 3.99 3.44 -6.47
N PRO A 160 3.58 4.11 -5.37
CA PRO A 160 3.94 3.70 -4.00
C PRO A 160 3.38 2.34 -3.58
N LEU A 161 2.36 1.83 -4.26
CA LEU A 161 1.74 0.53 -3.97
C LEU A 161 2.42 -0.65 -4.65
N TYR A 162 3.48 -0.40 -5.42
CA TYR A 162 4.24 -1.52 -5.98
C TYR A 162 4.71 -2.44 -4.85
N ARG A 163 4.56 -3.77 -5.02
CA ARG A 163 4.77 -4.78 -3.96
C ARG A 163 6.08 -4.62 -3.19
N LYS A 164 7.16 -4.31 -3.91
CA LYS A 164 8.47 -4.11 -3.30
C LYS A 164 8.43 -2.94 -2.32
N SER A 165 7.81 -1.83 -2.71
CA SER A 165 7.65 -0.64 -1.88
C SER A 165 6.85 -0.92 -0.61
N ILE A 166 5.71 -1.61 -0.70
CA ILE A 166 4.89 -1.94 0.48
C ILE A 166 5.65 -2.85 1.44
N ARG A 167 6.31 -3.89 0.93
CA ARG A 167 7.05 -4.83 1.76
C ARG A 167 8.19 -4.17 2.53
N VAL A 168 8.94 -3.32 1.87
CA VAL A 168 10.15 -2.71 2.46
C VAL A 168 9.79 -1.55 3.38
N SER A 169 8.74 -0.80 3.08
CA SER A 169 8.24 0.28 3.95
C SER A 169 7.56 -0.22 5.23
N THR A 170 7.45 -1.56 5.43
CA THR A 170 6.71 -2.16 6.56
C THR A 170 5.27 -1.63 6.63
N GLY A 171 4.68 -1.34 5.48
CA GLY A 171 3.32 -0.83 5.34
C GLY A 171 3.17 0.69 5.54
N ALA A 172 4.24 1.46 5.61
CA ALA A 172 4.16 2.92 5.73
C ALA A 172 3.41 3.55 4.56
N THR A 173 3.53 3.00 3.34
CA THR A 173 2.76 3.40 2.16
C THR A 173 1.23 3.20 2.30
N LEU A 174 0.80 2.38 3.25
CA LEU A 174 -0.61 2.19 3.57
C LEU A 174 -1.08 3.02 4.76
N LYS A 175 -0.18 3.76 5.42
CA LYS A 175 -0.48 4.56 6.62
C LYS A 175 -0.40 6.06 6.38
N VAL A 176 0.60 6.50 5.60
CA VAL A 176 0.78 7.94 5.31
C VAL A 176 -0.17 8.34 4.21
N PRO A 177 -1.07 9.30 4.42
CA PRO A 177 -1.96 9.81 3.39
C PRO A 177 -1.15 10.34 2.19
N TYR A 178 -1.62 10.06 0.97
CA TYR A 178 -0.95 10.60 -0.21
C TYR A 178 -1.91 10.83 -1.37
N THR A 179 -1.50 11.70 -2.28
CA THR A 179 -2.11 11.86 -3.61
C THR A 179 -1.05 11.71 -4.68
N GLN A 180 -1.46 11.41 -5.92
CA GLN A 180 -0.56 11.16 -7.04
C GLN A 180 -1.16 11.62 -8.37
N GLY A 181 -0.28 11.96 -9.32
CA GLY A 181 -0.64 12.12 -10.73
C GLY A 181 -0.65 13.57 -11.25
N ALA A 182 -0.45 14.56 -10.38
CA ALA A 182 -0.32 15.95 -10.79
C ALA A 182 1.07 16.24 -11.40
N ASP A 183 1.15 17.24 -12.26
CA ASP A 183 2.42 17.82 -12.73
C ASP A 183 3.09 18.58 -11.60
N ILE A 184 4.42 18.62 -11.61
CA ILE A 184 5.18 19.38 -10.61
C ILE A 184 4.84 20.88 -10.63
N GLY A 185 4.59 21.45 -11.82
CA GLY A 185 4.13 22.84 -11.96
C GLY A 185 2.78 23.09 -11.28
N ASP A 186 1.82 22.18 -11.50
CA ASP A 186 0.50 22.27 -10.85
C ASP A 186 0.58 22.08 -9.33
N ILE A 187 1.48 21.19 -8.88
CA ILE A 187 1.73 20.97 -7.44
C ILE A 187 2.23 22.25 -6.80
N ILE A 188 3.28 22.87 -7.37
CA ILE A 188 3.88 24.10 -6.86
C ILE A 188 2.85 25.24 -6.84
N ALA A 189 2.11 25.44 -7.93
CA ALA A 189 1.08 26.48 -8.02
C ALA A 189 -0.01 26.27 -6.95
N THR A 190 -0.51 25.04 -6.79
CA THR A 190 -1.56 24.73 -5.81
C THR A 190 -1.09 24.94 -4.37
N LEU A 191 0.17 24.60 -4.06
CA LEU A 191 0.73 24.78 -2.72
C LEU A 191 0.98 26.26 -2.42
N ASN A 192 1.43 27.07 -3.40
CA ASN A 192 1.57 28.52 -3.25
C ASN A 192 0.20 29.18 -3.02
N ASP A 193 -0.83 28.79 -3.79
CA ASP A 193 -2.21 29.26 -3.60
C ASP A 193 -2.73 28.95 -2.18
N ALA A 194 -2.29 27.81 -1.61
CA ALA A 194 -2.64 27.38 -0.27
C ALA A 194 -1.69 27.92 0.82
N ASN A 195 -0.81 28.87 0.50
CA ASN A 195 0.16 29.53 1.40
C ASN A 195 1.15 28.57 2.09
N PHE A 196 1.56 27.48 1.43
CA PHE A 196 2.67 26.64 1.90
C PHE A 196 4.03 27.28 1.60
N HIS A 197 4.96 27.19 2.54
CA HIS A 197 6.35 27.48 2.30
C HIS A 197 7.04 26.27 1.67
N LEU A 198 7.66 26.47 0.51
CA LEU A 198 8.30 25.39 -0.24
C LEU A 198 9.80 25.39 -0.01
N TYR A 199 10.36 24.22 0.31
CA TYR A 199 11.80 23.98 0.45
C TYR A 199 12.23 22.87 -0.50
N ALA A 200 13.27 23.13 -1.29
CA ALA A 200 13.87 22.14 -2.17
C ALA A 200 15.06 21.48 -1.49
N LEU A 201 15.07 20.15 -1.45
CA LEU A 201 16.25 19.39 -1.00
C LEU A 201 17.14 19.13 -2.23
N SER A 202 18.32 19.73 -2.25
CA SER A 202 19.30 19.59 -3.32
C SER A 202 20.70 19.39 -2.75
N PRO A 203 21.49 18.43 -3.31
CA PRO A 203 22.88 18.23 -2.88
C PRO A 203 23.79 19.44 -3.11
N SER A 204 23.40 20.35 -4.03
CA SER A 204 24.15 21.56 -4.40
C SER A 204 23.55 22.84 -3.85
N ALA A 205 22.59 22.76 -2.94
CA ALA A 205 22.04 23.95 -2.31
C ALA A 205 23.07 24.60 -1.37
N PRO A 206 23.20 25.94 -1.38
CA PRO A 206 23.98 26.62 -0.36
C PRO A 206 23.33 26.38 1.00
N TYR A 207 24.12 25.95 1.97
CA TYR A 207 23.68 25.87 3.35
C TYR A 207 23.44 27.32 3.86
N THR A 208 22.20 27.62 4.17
CA THR A 208 21.83 28.86 4.88
C THR A 208 21.61 28.54 6.35
#